data_c8b9e6e032828f09e9c9be6e945075dd
#
_entry.id   c8b9e6e032828f09e9c9be6e945075dd
#
_cell.length_a   1.000
_cell.length_b   1.000
_cell.length_c   1.000
_cell.angle_alpha   90.00
_cell.angle_beta   90.00
_cell.angle_gamma   90.00
#
_symmetry.space_group_name_H-M   'P 1'
#
loop_
_entity.id
_entity.type
_entity.pdbx_description
1 polymer ?
#
loop_
_entity_poly.entity_id
_entity_poly.type
_entity_poly.pdbx_seq_one_letter_code
_entity_poly.pdbx_strand_id
1 'polypeptide(L)'
;MYQNIWCEKRGGNQVEVHLWDDKAGYQNFIFKNYAYVKDGAGQYQSIYGDKLKKVGYWTEEDFKTGRVFESDIPLETRILIDRYPDSDDVSENHRVLYYDIEVEVTDGFPEPSKACLLCAADAAGEGLGGERGGGRVRRGGG
;
A
#
# COMPACT_ATOMS: atom_id res chain seq x y z
N MET A 1 -5.89 12.98 4.45
CA MET A 1 -5.83 11.87 3.48
C MET A 1 -4.92 10.77 4.00
N TYR A 2 -5.01 9.54 3.49
CA TYR A 2 -4.15 8.46 3.98
C TYR A 2 -2.67 8.73 3.67
N GLN A 3 -1.80 8.26 4.56
CA GLN A 3 -0.34 8.29 4.40
C GLN A 3 0.24 6.90 4.16
N ASN A 4 -0.35 5.89 4.80
CA ASN A 4 0.05 4.51 4.62
C ASN A 4 -1.12 3.57 4.93
N ILE A 5 -1.13 2.40 4.29
CA ILE A 5 -2.11 1.35 4.53
C ILE A 5 -1.42 -0.02 4.50
N TRP A 6 -1.78 -0.87 5.44
CA TRP A 6 -1.35 -2.26 5.47
C TRP A 6 -2.52 -3.17 5.82
N CYS A 7 -2.59 -4.33 5.18
CA CYS A 7 -3.73 -5.23 5.27
C CYS A 7 -3.30 -6.65 5.63
N GLU A 8 -3.99 -7.23 6.60
CA GLU A 8 -3.79 -8.62 7.05
C GLU A 8 -5.05 -9.45 6.84
N LYS A 9 -4.94 -10.54 6.08
CA LYS A 9 -6.07 -11.46 5.88
C LYS A 9 -6.36 -12.23 7.17
N ARG A 10 -7.61 -12.20 7.64
CA ARG A 10 -8.03 -12.88 8.86
C ARG A 10 -8.83 -14.16 8.63
N GLY A 11 -9.32 -14.38 7.42
CA GLY A 11 -10.09 -15.55 7.01
C GLY A 11 -11.41 -15.18 6.35
N GLY A 12 -11.89 -16.01 5.44
CA GLY A 12 -13.03 -15.68 4.60
C GLY A 12 -12.77 -14.40 3.82
N ASN A 13 -13.71 -13.46 3.88
CA ASN A 13 -13.57 -12.14 3.26
C ASN A 13 -13.16 -11.02 4.24
N GLN A 14 -12.73 -11.38 5.45
CA GLN A 14 -12.32 -10.41 6.47
C GLN A 14 -10.85 -10.05 6.36
N VAL A 15 -10.57 -8.78 6.49
CA VAL A 15 -9.24 -8.20 6.44
C VAL A 15 -9.10 -7.22 7.60
N GLU A 16 -8.04 -7.36 8.37
CA GLU A 16 -7.64 -6.33 9.33
C GLU A 16 -6.84 -5.27 8.60
N VAL A 17 -7.25 -4.02 8.80
CA VAL A 17 -6.68 -2.87 8.11
C VAL A 17 -5.98 -1.98 9.12
N HIS A 18 -4.75 -1.64 8.83
CA HIS A 18 -3.95 -0.64 9.52
C HIS A 18 -3.78 0.56 8.60
N LEU A 19 -4.42 1.65 8.92
CA LEU A 19 -4.46 2.87 8.12
C LEU A 19 -3.86 4.03 8.91
N TRP A 20 -2.92 4.73 8.31
CA TRP A 20 -2.37 5.99 8.82
C TRP A 20 -2.91 7.14 7.97
N ASP A 21 -3.61 8.04 8.63
CA ASP A 21 -4.21 9.23 8.03
C ASP A 21 -3.57 10.49 8.62
N ASP A 22 -3.34 11.51 7.80
CA ASP A 22 -2.68 12.76 8.20
C ASP A 22 -3.47 13.55 9.26
N LYS A 23 -4.81 13.45 9.22
CA LYS A 23 -5.73 14.15 10.14
C LYS A 23 -6.22 13.27 11.28
N ALA A 24 -6.59 12.02 10.97
CA ALA A 24 -7.17 11.09 11.94
C ALA A 24 -6.15 10.21 12.66
N GLY A 25 -4.89 10.21 12.22
CA GLY A 25 -3.84 9.37 12.78
C GLY A 25 -3.99 7.89 12.45
N TYR A 26 -3.46 7.04 13.31
CA TYR A 26 -3.53 5.60 13.14
C TYR A 26 -4.94 5.06 13.45
N GLN A 27 -5.45 4.22 12.56
CA GLN A 27 -6.73 3.54 12.65
C GLN A 27 -6.54 2.03 12.42
N ASN A 28 -7.22 1.22 13.23
CA ASN A 28 -7.29 -0.23 13.03
C ASN A 28 -8.77 -0.63 12.96
N PHE A 29 -9.15 -1.40 11.93
CA PHE A 29 -10.52 -1.87 11.76
C PHE A 29 -10.59 -3.13 10.90
N ILE A 30 -11.73 -3.83 10.98
CA ILE A 30 -12.00 -4.99 10.12
C ILE A 30 -12.78 -4.53 8.89
N PHE A 31 -12.22 -4.79 7.72
CA PHE A 31 -12.89 -4.59 6.43
C PHE A 31 -13.39 -5.94 5.90
N LYS A 32 -14.59 -5.93 5.30
CA LYS A 32 -15.13 -7.11 4.62
C LYS A 32 -14.99 -6.91 3.12
N ASN A 33 -14.04 -7.63 2.52
CA ASN A 33 -13.81 -7.56 1.08
C ASN A 33 -15.04 -8.06 0.31
N TYR A 34 -15.27 -7.51 -0.87
CA TYR A 34 -16.44 -7.79 -1.69
C TYR A 34 -16.16 -7.68 -3.17
N ALA A 35 -17.07 -8.23 -3.95
CA ALA A 35 -17.17 -8.03 -5.40
C ALA A 35 -18.66 -7.89 -5.78
N TYR A 36 -18.93 -7.75 -7.06
CA TYR A 36 -20.29 -7.67 -7.56
C TYR A 36 -20.57 -8.80 -8.54
N VAL A 37 -21.79 -9.36 -8.48
CA VAL A 37 -22.26 -10.37 -9.43
C VAL A 37 -23.54 -9.91 -10.12
N LYS A 38 -23.78 -10.35 -11.36
CA LYS A 38 -25.03 -10.07 -12.07
C LYS A 38 -26.19 -10.70 -11.33
N ASP A 39 -27.18 -9.89 -10.99
CA ASP A 39 -28.41 -10.31 -10.34
C ASP A 39 -29.55 -9.36 -10.72
N GLY A 40 -30.64 -9.90 -11.32
CA GLY A 40 -31.77 -9.09 -11.78
C GLY A 40 -32.48 -8.30 -10.67
N ALA A 41 -32.35 -8.71 -9.39
CA ALA A 41 -32.84 -8.03 -8.22
C ALA A 41 -31.76 -7.17 -7.54
N GLY A 42 -30.58 -7.05 -8.13
CA GLY A 42 -29.44 -6.31 -7.57
C GLY A 42 -29.73 -4.82 -7.41
N GLN A 43 -29.15 -4.23 -6.36
CA GLN A 43 -29.31 -2.81 -6.01
C GLN A 43 -28.27 -1.89 -6.67
N TYR A 44 -27.21 -2.47 -7.22
CA TYR A 44 -26.13 -1.76 -7.90
C TYR A 44 -26.30 -1.89 -9.42
N GLN A 45 -25.61 -1.05 -10.16
CA GLN A 45 -25.64 -1.06 -11.61
C GLN A 45 -24.23 -0.94 -12.18
N SER A 46 -23.91 -1.77 -13.17
CA SER A 46 -22.69 -1.63 -13.95
C SER A 46 -22.75 -0.43 -14.88
N ILE A 47 -21.61 -0.01 -15.42
CA ILE A 47 -21.53 1.04 -16.46
C ILE A 47 -22.29 0.64 -17.75
N TYR A 48 -22.57 -0.65 -17.93
CA TYR A 48 -23.32 -1.20 -19.08
C TYR A 48 -24.81 -1.36 -18.81
N GLY A 49 -25.28 -0.96 -17.60
CA GLY A 49 -26.69 -1.06 -17.23
C GLY A 49 -27.10 -2.39 -16.58
N ASP A 50 -26.20 -3.34 -16.42
CA ASP A 50 -26.50 -4.61 -15.75
C ASP A 50 -26.80 -4.39 -14.26
N LYS A 51 -27.82 -5.02 -13.74
CA LYS A 51 -28.10 -5.04 -12.30
C LYS A 51 -27.11 -5.96 -11.58
N LEU A 52 -26.59 -5.48 -10.47
CA LEU A 52 -25.53 -6.13 -9.71
C LEU A 52 -25.92 -6.28 -8.24
N LYS A 53 -25.45 -7.37 -7.64
CA LYS A 53 -25.53 -7.62 -6.19
C LYS A 53 -24.13 -7.67 -5.59
N LYS A 54 -23.92 -7.02 -4.47
CA LYS A 54 -22.67 -7.06 -3.68
C LYS A 54 -22.57 -8.41 -2.96
N VAL A 55 -21.43 -9.10 -3.11
CA VAL A 55 -21.15 -10.40 -2.51
C VAL A 55 -19.79 -10.41 -1.82
N GLY A 56 -19.67 -11.13 -0.70
CA GLY A 56 -18.41 -11.29 0.03
C GLY A 56 -17.63 -12.55 -0.36
N TYR A 57 -18.17 -13.38 -1.24
CA TYR A 57 -17.55 -14.60 -1.70
C TYR A 57 -17.89 -14.85 -3.17
N TRP A 58 -16.93 -15.29 -3.94
CA TRP A 58 -17.05 -15.72 -5.33
C TRP A 58 -16.08 -16.85 -5.61
N THR A 59 -16.39 -17.66 -6.60
CA THR A 59 -15.56 -18.79 -7.01
C THR A 59 -14.62 -18.41 -8.16
N GLU A 60 -13.59 -19.21 -8.37
CA GLU A 60 -12.72 -19.05 -9.54
C GLU A 60 -13.50 -19.24 -10.87
N GLU A 61 -14.54 -20.06 -10.86
CA GLU A 61 -15.43 -20.26 -12.01
C GLU A 61 -16.24 -19.00 -12.32
N ASP A 62 -16.76 -18.32 -11.31
CA ASP A 62 -17.45 -17.04 -11.46
C ASP A 62 -16.54 -16.00 -12.11
N PHE A 63 -15.26 -15.97 -11.70
CA PHE A 63 -14.26 -15.09 -12.28
C PHE A 63 -14.00 -15.46 -13.76
N LYS A 64 -13.72 -16.74 -14.07
CA LYS A 64 -13.44 -17.23 -15.43
C LYS A 64 -14.62 -17.03 -16.39
N THR A 65 -15.84 -17.09 -15.89
CA THR A 65 -17.06 -16.89 -16.68
C THR A 65 -17.47 -15.43 -16.85
N GLY A 66 -16.70 -14.49 -16.28
CA GLY A 66 -16.99 -13.05 -16.37
C GLY A 66 -18.27 -12.64 -15.63
N ARG A 67 -18.70 -13.42 -14.63
CA ARG A 67 -19.88 -13.12 -13.81
C ARG A 67 -19.60 -12.19 -12.66
N VAL A 68 -18.32 -12.06 -12.28
CA VAL A 68 -17.89 -11.23 -11.17
C VAL A 68 -17.25 -9.95 -11.71
N PHE A 69 -17.66 -8.83 -11.14
CA PHE A 69 -17.16 -7.50 -11.45
C PHE A 69 -16.34 -6.98 -10.29
N GLU A 70 -15.29 -6.24 -10.61
CA GLU A 70 -14.39 -5.58 -9.66
C GLU A 70 -13.65 -6.56 -8.71
N SER A 71 -13.58 -7.83 -9.01
CA SER A 71 -12.82 -8.80 -8.20
C SER A 71 -11.31 -8.66 -8.35
N ASP A 72 -10.88 -7.93 -9.37
CA ASP A 72 -9.48 -7.63 -9.73
C ASP A 72 -8.96 -6.32 -9.10
N ILE A 73 -9.82 -5.53 -8.46
CA ILE A 73 -9.39 -4.32 -7.75
C ILE A 73 -8.50 -4.71 -6.56
N PRO A 74 -7.27 -4.17 -6.46
CA PRO A 74 -6.42 -4.40 -5.30
C PRO A 74 -7.14 -4.03 -4.00
N LEU A 75 -6.93 -4.84 -2.96
CA LEU A 75 -7.64 -4.71 -1.70
C LEU A 75 -7.47 -3.34 -1.06
N GLU A 76 -6.24 -2.84 -1.02
CA GLU A 76 -5.90 -1.53 -0.49
C GLU A 76 -6.64 -0.41 -1.24
N THR A 77 -6.67 -0.51 -2.56
CA THR A 77 -7.39 0.46 -3.42
C THR A 77 -8.88 0.46 -3.10
N ARG A 78 -9.49 -0.71 -2.95
CA ARG A 78 -10.92 -0.82 -2.59
C ARG A 78 -11.22 -0.19 -1.23
N ILE A 79 -10.38 -0.46 -0.24
CA ILE A 79 -10.53 0.11 1.11
C ILE A 79 -10.42 1.63 1.06
N LEU A 80 -9.47 2.16 0.29
CA LEU A 80 -9.30 3.60 0.15
C LEU A 80 -10.48 4.26 -0.57
N ILE A 81 -11.03 3.63 -1.62
CA ILE A 81 -12.25 4.11 -2.30
C ILE A 81 -13.43 4.15 -1.32
N ASP A 82 -13.65 3.09 -0.54
CA ASP A 82 -14.74 3.04 0.43
C ASP A 82 -14.56 4.03 1.60
N ARG A 83 -13.31 4.32 1.95
CA ARG A 83 -12.97 5.20 3.08
C ARG A 83 -13.01 6.68 2.71
N TYR A 84 -12.66 7.01 1.47
CA TYR A 84 -12.53 8.38 0.96
C TYR A 84 -13.36 8.58 -0.32
N PRO A 85 -14.69 8.27 -0.33
CA PRO A 85 -15.47 8.21 -1.57
C PRO A 85 -15.60 9.56 -2.29
N ASP A 86 -15.58 10.65 -1.53
CA ASP A 86 -15.81 12.01 -2.03
C ASP A 86 -14.63 12.95 -1.72
N SER A 87 -13.43 12.39 -1.49
CA SER A 87 -12.29 13.21 -1.09
C SER A 87 -11.42 13.57 -2.30
N ASP A 88 -11.33 14.86 -2.59
CA ASP A 88 -10.35 15.45 -3.50
C ASP A 88 -9.06 15.87 -2.75
N ASP A 89 -8.97 15.59 -1.45
CA ASP A 89 -7.80 15.89 -0.64
C ASP A 89 -6.58 15.13 -1.16
N VAL A 90 -5.47 15.82 -1.29
CA VAL A 90 -4.16 15.19 -1.52
C VAL A 90 -3.50 14.84 -0.20
N SER A 91 -2.71 13.78 -0.18
CA SER A 91 -1.89 13.45 0.97
C SER A 91 -0.75 14.46 1.08
N GLU A 92 -0.60 15.07 2.25
CA GLU A 92 0.45 16.05 2.53
C GLU A 92 1.45 15.48 3.56
N ASN A 93 2.61 16.12 3.67
CA ASN A 93 3.62 15.80 4.69
C ASN A 93 4.17 14.37 4.62
N HIS A 94 4.26 13.80 3.43
CA HIS A 94 4.94 12.53 3.24
C HIS A 94 6.43 12.65 3.55
N ARG A 95 6.92 11.80 4.46
CA ARG A 95 8.35 11.62 4.69
C ARG A 95 8.80 10.40 3.91
N VAL A 96 9.68 10.60 2.94
CA VAL A 96 10.23 9.51 2.13
C VAL A 96 11.66 9.27 2.59
N LEU A 97 11.93 8.06 3.07
CA LEU A 97 13.28 7.60 3.37
C LEU A 97 13.80 6.85 2.14
N TYR A 98 14.81 7.40 1.51
CA TYR A 98 15.58 6.68 0.49
C TYR A 98 16.68 5.90 1.20
N TYR A 99 16.65 4.59 1.05
CA TYR A 99 17.60 3.69 1.68
C TYR A 99 18.32 2.91 0.59
N ASP A 100 19.63 3.04 0.54
CA ASP A 100 20.50 2.26 -0.32
C ASP A 100 21.49 1.48 0.54
N ILE A 101 21.73 0.22 0.17
CA ILE A 101 22.65 -0.67 0.86
C ILE A 101 23.79 -0.96 -0.10
N GLU A 102 24.96 -0.40 0.19
CA GLU A 102 26.18 -0.73 -0.49
C GLU A 102 26.96 -1.79 0.30
N VAL A 103 27.38 -2.85 -0.39
CA VAL A 103 28.17 -3.93 0.18
C VAL A 103 29.52 -3.96 -0.55
N GLU A 104 30.61 -3.94 0.21
CA GLU A 104 31.93 -4.12 -0.37
C GLU A 104 32.09 -5.56 -0.88
N VAL A 105 32.29 -5.70 -2.18
CA VAL A 105 32.54 -6.98 -2.85
C VAL A 105 34.00 -7.07 -3.22
N THR A 106 34.74 -7.86 -2.47
CA THR A 106 36.21 -8.05 -2.71
C THR A 106 36.50 -9.28 -3.57
N ASP A 107 35.65 -10.29 -3.56
CA ASP A 107 35.80 -11.51 -4.34
C ASP A 107 34.47 -12.23 -4.54
N GLY A 108 33.90 -12.16 -5.75
CA GLY A 108 32.63 -12.81 -6.09
C GLY A 108 31.36 -12.19 -5.46
N PHE A 109 30.34 -13.01 -5.22
CA PHE A 109 29.08 -12.55 -4.61
C PHE A 109 29.26 -12.32 -3.10
N PRO A 110 28.73 -11.24 -2.52
CA PRO A 110 28.96 -10.94 -1.11
C PRO A 110 28.33 -12.02 -0.19
N GLU A 111 29.16 -12.60 0.66
CA GLU A 111 28.66 -13.48 1.74
C GLU A 111 28.22 -12.62 2.94
N PRO A 112 26.97 -12.74 3.43
CA PRO A 112 26.45 -11.90 4.51
C PRO A 112 27.27 -11.94 5.81
N SER A 113 28.01 -13.04 6.06
CA SER A 113 28.86 -13.20 7.22
C SER A 113 30.21 -12.50 7.13
N LYS A 114 30.62 -12.09 5.91
CA LYS A 114 31.94 -11.50 5.63
C LYS A 114 31.84 -10.11 5.02
N ALA A 115 30.66 -9.73 4.55
CA ALA A 115 30.46 -8.44 3.89
C ALA A 115 30.40 -7.30 4.92
N CYS A 116 31.15 -6.23 4.67
CA CYS A 116 31.00 -4.99 5.39
C CYS A 116 29.83 -4.21 4.82
N LEU A 117 28.82 -3.95 5.64
CA LEU A 117 27.65 -3.18 5.25
C LEU A 117 27.97 -1.68 5.33
N LEU A 118 27.97 -1.00 4.19
CA LEU A 118 28.01 0.46 4.11
C LEU A 118 26.58 0.95 3.92
N CYS A 119 25.98 1.53 4.95
CA CYS A 119 24.65 2.10 4.87
C CYS A 119 24.73 3.61 4.68
N ALA A 120 24.09 4.12 3.63
CA ALA A 120 23.77 5.53 3.50
C ALA A 120 22.25 5.69 3.55
N ALA A 121 21.75 6.52 4.47
CA ALA A 121 20.35 6.89 4.54
C ALA A 121 20.22 8.40 4.36
N ASP A 122 19.55 8.82 3.31
CA ASP A 122 19.18 10.22 3.08
C ASP A 122 17.70 10.40 3.37
N ALA A 123 17.38 11.24 4.35
CA ALA A 123 16.02 11.67 4.66
C ALA A 123 15.74 12.96 3.87
N ALA A 124 14.94 12.90 2.84
CA ALA A 124 14.40 14.09 2.19
C ALA A 124 13.22 14.61 3.03
N GLY A 125 13.51 15.56 3.89
CA GLY A 125 12.48 16.35 4.58
C GLY A 125 12.19 17.60 3.78
N GLU A 126 10.94 18.04 3.86
CA GLU A 126 10.39 19.23 3.23
C GLU A 126 11.30 20.45 3.26
N GLY A 127 11.15 21.27 2.22
CA GLY A 127 11.50 22.65 2.33
C GLY A 127 12.41 23.12 1.20
N LEU A 128 11.87 23.95 0.40
CA LEU A 128 12.56 24.96 -0.38
C LEU A 128 13.60 25.67 0.49
N GLY A 129 14.85 25.43 0.21
CA GLY A 129 15.92 26.29 0.71
C GLY A 129 17.01 25.60 1.55
N GLY A 130 18.15 25.40 0.93
CA GLY A 130 19.39 25.53 1.62
C GLY A 130 20.14 24.26 1.99
N GLU A 131 21.26 24.13 1.32
CA GLU A 131 22.52 23.52 1.73
C GLU A 131 22.62 22.01 1.90
N ARG A 132 23.26 21.43 0.92
CA ARG A 132 23.85 20.08 0.97
C ARG A 132 24.96 20.03 2.02
N GLY A 133 24.67 19.51 3.18
CA GLY A 133 25.66 19.13 4.18
C GLY A 133 26.11 17.69 3.96
N GLY A 134 27.12 17.47 3.14
CA GLY A 134 27.78 16.18 3.02
C GLY A 134 28.54 15.86 4.32
N GLY A 135 27.97 14.98 5.15
CA GLY A 135 28.63 14.45 6.33
C GLY A 135 29.66 13.40 5.97
N ARG A 136 30.92 13.84 5.75
CA ARG A 136 32.07 12.96 5.60
C ARG A 136 32.44 12.39 6.97
N VAL A 137 32.16 11.12 7.23
CA VAL A 137 32.67 10.42 8.42
C VAL A 137 34.17 10.24 8.24
N ARG A 138 34.96 10.95 9.06
CA ARG A 138 36.41 10.77 9.16
C ARG A 138 36.69 9.48 9.93
N ARG A 139 37.50 8.61 9.35
CA ARG A 139 38.18 7.52 10.05
C ARG A 139 39.11 8.14 11.09
N GLY A 140 38.90 7.86 12.36
CA GLY A 140 39.92 8.03 13.41
C GLY A 140 40.81 6.80 13.40
N GLY A 141 42.07 6.98 12.99
CA GLY A 141 43.11 6.01 13.25
C GLY A 141 43.72 6.24 14.61
N GLY A 142 44.06 5.20 15.29
CA GLY A 142 44.81 5.08 16.50
C GLY A 142 45.05 3.62 16.82
#